data_2fe7331e751d13949657c8d38fb79810
#
_entry.id   2fe7331e751d13949657c8d38fb79810
#
_cell.length_a   1.000
_cell.length_b   1.000
_cell.length_c   1.000
_cell.angle_alpha   90.00
_cell.angle_beta   90.00
_cell.angle_gamma   90.00
#
_symmetry.space_group_name_H-M   'P 1'
#
loop_
_entity.id
_entity.type
_entity.pdbx_description
1 polymer ?
#
loop_
_entity_poly.entity_id
_entity_poly.type
_entity_poly.pdbx_seq_one_letter_code
_entity_poly.pdbx_strand_id
1 'polypeptide(L)'
;SLVGSEMCIRDSCDIEPDTYNLDPVSLEAHIQSVLAEGTLRPRAVVAVDFLGNPAKYDELDAICKKYGLLLIEDAAQGTGASYKGRKCGSFGDIATTSFFPSKPLGCYGDGGAVFTDDDEIAELLRSYKVHGKGPKGKYDNVRIGLNSRLDTLQAGVMLPKLAVLDQEIAMRQEIAERYHDAFAGKLQLPVITDGCVSAYAQYCMLAKDEAQRQNILDAMAAANIPSLIYYPTPLHVLDAFAPYPAEELPNAAHYARCNFGVPFSPYLTREDQDAVIRTVLEEL
;
A
#
# COMPACT_ATOMS: atom_id res chain seq x y z
N SER A 1 -11.32 1.21 -15.89
CA SER A 1 -11.63 0.13 -16.83
C SER A 1 -10.50 -0.86 -16.82
N LEU A 2 -10.80 -2.08 -16.42
CA LEU A 2 -9.86 -3.19 -16.27
C LEU A 2 -9.72 -4.01 -17.57
N VAL A 3 -9.84 -3.37 -18.73
CA VAL A 3 -9.70 -4.05 -20.03
C VAL A 3 -8.33 -4.71 -20.11
N GLY A 4 -8.30 -6.03 -20.18
CA GLY A 4 -7.08 -6.86 -20.17
C GLY A 4 -6.79 -7.54 -18.83
N SER A 5 -7.13 -6.97 -17.68
CA SER A 5 -6.99 -7.64 -16.39
C SER A 5 -8.14 -8.61 -16.09
N GLU A 6 -9.27 -8.46 -16.75
CA GLU A 6 -10.41 -9.39 -16.64
C GLU A 6 -10.12 -10.79 -17.21
N MET A 7 -9.10 -10.90 -18.05
CA MET A 7 -8.62 -12.18 -18.59
C MET A 7 -7.49 -12.79 -17.74
N CYS A 8 -7.02 -12.09 -16.72
CA CYS A 8 -5.98 -12.57 -15.82
C CYS A 8 -6.61 -13.11 -14.54
N ILE A 9 -6.22 -14.30 -14.15
CA ILE A 9 -6.52 -14.83 -12.82
C ILE A 9 -5.67 -14.02 -11.82
N ARG A 10 -6.33 -13.50 -10.80
CA ARG A 10 -5.69 -12.85 -9.67
C ARG A 10 -5.62 -13.85 -8.54
N ASP A 11 -4.44 -14.02 -8.04
CA ASP A 11 -4.16 -14.92 -6.96
C ASP A 11 -3.54 -14.18 -5.80
N SER A 12 -3.68 -14.70 -4.60
CA SER A 12 -3.27 -14.02 -3.38
C SER A 12 -2.25 -14.85 -2.63
N CYS A 13 -1.18 -14.21 -2.18
CA CYS A 13 -0.21 -14.78 -1.26
C CYS A 13 -0.38 -14.16 0.12
N ASP A 14 0.06 -14.84 1.16
CA ASP A 14 -0.05 -14.32 2.52
C ASP A 14 0.94 -13.18 2.77
N ILE A 15 0.71 -12.48 3.84
CA ILE A 15 1.53 -11.37 4.33
C ILE A 15 2.47 -11.85 5.44
N GLU A 16 3.57 -11.13 5.63
CA GLU A 16 4.40 -11.27 6.82
C GLU A 16 3.60 -10.85 8.07
N PRO A 17 3.76 -11.56 9.20
CA PRO A 17 2.94 -11.32 10.39
C PRO A 17 3.27 -10.02 11.12
N ASP A 18 4.40 -9.38 10.83
CA ASP A 18 4.94 -8.22 11.55
C ASP A 18 5.07 -6.96 10.67
N THR A 19 5.48 -7.10 9.42
CA THR A 19 5.55 -5.97 8.48
C THR A 19 4.23 -5.72 7.75
N TYR A 20 3.36 -6.74 7.69
CA TYR A 20 2.08 -6.80 6.97
C TYR A 20 2.19 -6.67 5.45
N ASN A 21 3.39 -6.71 4.92
CA ASN A 21 3.68 -6.71 3.49
C ASN A 21 3.65 -8.14 2.92
N LEU A 22 3.65 -8.25 1.60
CA LEU A 22 3.73 -9.53 0.90
C LEU A 22 4.91 -10.36 1.41
N ASP A 23 4.63 -11.59 1.88
CA ASP A 23 5.65 -12.53 2.34
C ASP A 23 6.38 -13.17 1.15
N PRO A 24 7.70 -12.95 0.99
CA PRO A 24 8.48 -13.57 -0.08
C PRO A 24 8.45 -15.10 -0.06
N VAL A 25 8.35 -15.73 1.13
CA VAL A 25 8.28 -17.18 1.28
C VAL A 25 6.94 -17.71 0.77
N SER A 26 5.84 -17.08 1.16
CA SER A 26 4.50 -17.40 0.65
C SER A 26 4.43 -17.21 -0.87
N LEU A 27 4.97 -16.10 -1.38
CA LEU A 27 5.02 -15.82 -2.82
C LEU A 27 5.74 -16.92 -3.59
N GLU A 28 6.95 -17.32 -3.16
CA GLU A 28 7.74 -18.31 -3.88
C GLU A 28 7.08 -19.70 -3.85
N ALA A 29 6.54 -20.09 -2.69
CA ALA A 29 5.81 -21.35 -2.54
C ALA A 29 4.59 -21.40 -3.48
N HIS A 30 3.85 -20.30 -3.56
CA HIS A 30 2.66 -20.21 -4.42
C HIS A 30 3.02 -20.24 -5.93
N ILE A 31 4.08 -19.54 -6.35
CA ILE A 31 4.59 -19.63 -7.73
C ILE A 31 4.94 -21.07 -8.09
N GLN A 32 5.61 -21.81 -7.18
CA GLN A 32 5.99 -23.20 -7.41
C GLN A 32 4.77 -24.11 -7.53
N SER A 33 3.75 -23.90 -6.70
CA SER A 33 2.47 -24.64 -6.76
C SER A 33 1.78 -24.46 -8.11
N VAL A 34 1.61 -23.21 -8.55
CA VAL A 34 0.97 -22.87 -9.83
C VAL A 34 1.75 -23.45 -11.01
N LEU A 35 3.08 -23.41 -10.98
CA LEU A 35 3.92 -24.01 -12.02
C LEU A 35 3.84 -25.54 -12.03
N ALA A 36 3.73 -26.20 -10.86
CA ALA A 36 3.58 -27.64 -10.74
C ALA A 36 2.23 -28.14 -11.27
N GLU A 37 1.16 -27.40 -11.07
CA GLU A 37 -0.16 -27.68 -11.63
C GLU A 37 -0.17 -27.59 -13.16
N GLY A 38 0.60 -26.67 -13.73
CA GLY A 38 0.80 -26.49 -15.17
C GLY A 38 -0.43 -25.97 -15.94
N THR A 39 -1.48 -25.57 -15.25
CA THR A 39 -2.72 -25.03 -15.85
C THR A 39 -2.66 -23.53 -16.13
N LEU A 40 -1.88 -22.80 -15.32
CA LEU A 40 -1.71 -21.36 -15.38
C LEU A 40 -0.23 -21.00 -15.55
N ARG A 41 0.01 -19.80 -16.00
CA ARG A 41 1.35 -19.22 -16.12
C ARG A 41 1.44 -17.95 -15.31
N PRO A 42 2.23 -17.91 -14.22
CA PRO A 42 2.51 -16.66 -13.49
C PRO A 42 3.12 -15.62 -14.45
N ARG A 43 2.73 -14.37 -14.33
CA ARG A 43 3.18 -13.29 -15.22
C ARG A 43 3.74 -12.09 -14.49
N ALA A 44 3.15 -11.73 -13.37
CA ALA A 44 3.54 -10.57 -12.62
C ALA A 44 3.25 -10.75 -11.13
N VAL A 45 3.99 -10.04 -10.32
CA VAL A 45 3.78 -9.86 -8.88
C VAL A 45 3.44 -8.39 -8.63
N VAL A 46 2.43 -8.13 -7.81
CA VAL A 46 2.13 -6.79 -7.31
C VAL A 46 2.50 -6.76 -5.83
N ALA A 47 3.48 -5.94 -5.49
CA ALA A 47 3.91 -5.70 -4.12
C ALA A 47 3.43 -4.33 -3.65
N VAL A 48 2.71 -4.29 -2.54
CA VAL A 48 2.17 -3.05 -1.97
C VAL A 48 3.08 -2.56 -0.86
N ASP A 49 3.37 -1.27 -0.82
CA ASP A 49 3.98 -0.59 0.34
C ASP A 49 2.92 -0.33 1.40
N PHE A 50 2.49 -1.40 2.09
CA PHE A 50 1.30 -1.35 2.92
C PHE A 50 1.50 -0.44 4.14
N LEU A 51 0.52 0.43 4.41
CA LEU A 51 0.55 1.47 5.43
C LEU A 51 1.71 2.48 5.28
N GLY A 52 2.42 2.43 4.15
CA GLY A 52 3.60 3.25 3.88
C GLY A 52 4.92 2.57 4.27
N ASN A 53 4.89 1.30 4.67
CA ASN A 53 6.08 0.50 4.93
C ASN A 53 6.53 -0.20 3.65
N PRO A 54 7.75 0.04 3.15
CA PRO A 54 8.22 -0.58 1.92
C PRO A 54 8.26 -2.11 2.01
N ALA A 55 7.85 -2.80 0.94
CA ALA A 55 8.00 -4.24 0.84
C ALA A 55 9.48 -4.66 0.74
N LYS A 56 9.79 -5.95 0.91
CA LYS A 56 11.16 -6.50 0.81
C LYS A 56 11.61 -6.63 -0.65
N TYR A 57 11.85 -5.50 -1.30
CA TYR A 57 12.11 -5.44 -2.74
C TYR A 57 13.33 -6.25 -3.21
N ASP A 58 14.40 -6.40 -2.40
CA ASP A 58 15.55 -7.23 -2.78
C ASP A 58 15.16 -8.70 -2.93
N GLU A 59 14.32 -9.23 -2.03
CA GLU A 59 13.84 -10.61 -2.04
C GLU A 59 12.81 -10.82 -3.16
N LEU A 60 11.85 -9.90 -3.28
CA LEU A 60 10.79 -9.97 -4.30
C LEU A 60 11.37 -9.87 -5.71
N ASP A 61 12.31 -8.96 -5.94
CA ASP A 61 13.01 -8.81 -7.23
C ASP A 61 13.82 -10.07 -7.60
N ALA A 62 14.51 -10.66 -6.61
CA ALA A 62 15.24 -11.93 -6.83
C ALA A 62 14.30 -13.07 -7.23
N ILE A 63 13.13 -13.19 -6.60
CA ILE A 63 12.10 -14.17 -6.95
C ILE A 63 11.55 -13.89 -8.35
N CYS A 64 11.17 -12.64 -8.64
CA CYS A 64 10.64 -12.28 -9.95
C CYS A 64 11.65 -12.58 -11.07
N LYS A 65 12.92 -12.26 -10.90
CA LYS A 65 13.99 -12.58 -11.84
C LYS A 65 14.18 -14.09 -12.03
N LYS A 66 14.15 -14.86 -10.94
CA LYS A 66 14.28 -16.33 -10.97
C LYS A 66 13.20 -16.99 -11.83
N TYR A 67 11.98 -16.51 -11.76
CA TYR A 67 10.84 -17.09 -12.46
C TYR A 67 10.42 -16.33 -13.73
N GLY A 68 11.13 -15.27 -14.12
CA GLY A 68 10.83 -14.46 -15.31
C GLY A 68 9.50 -13.71 -15.20
N LEU A 69 9.20 -13.17 -14.03
CA LEU A 69 7.98 -12.41 -13.72
C LEU A 69 8.28 -10.92 -13.73
N LEU A 70 7.27 -10.13 -14.08
CA LEU A 70 7.29 -8.69 -13.87
C LEU A 70 7.02 -8.37 -12.40
N LEU A 71 7.72 -7.39 -11.84
CA LEU A 71 7.43 -6.83 -10.52
C LEU A 71 6.77 -5.47 -10.68
N ILE A 72 5.62 -5.31 -10.06
CA ILE A 72 4.86 -4.04 -10.02
C ILE A 72 4.84 -3.56 -8.58
N GLU A 73 5.40 -2.38 -8.34
CA GLU A 73 5.30 -1.69 -7.05
C GLU A 73 3.97 -0.93 -6.96
N ASP A 74 3.19 -1.18 -5.92
CA ASP A 74 2.08 -0.30 -5.53
C ASP A 74 2.48 0.60 -4.37
N ALA A 75 3.05 1.76 -4.69
CA ALA A 75 3.45 2.79 -3.75
C ALA A 75 2.31 3.77 -3.44
N ALA A 76 1.04 3.37 -3.56
CA ALA A 76 -0.09 4.25 -3.26
C ALA A 76 -0.10 4.75 -1.81
N GLN A 77 0.53 4.04 -0.89
CA GLN A 77 0.75 4.45 0.50
C GLN A 77 2.23 4.75 0.79
N GLY A 78 3.14 4.40 -0.12
CA GLY A 78 4.59 4.48 0.04
C GLY A 78 5.23 5.80 -0.37
N THR A 79 4.49 6.77 -0.91
CA THR A 79 5.09 8.04 -1.37
C THR A 79 5.80 8.76 -0.23
N GLY A 80 7.10 9.01 -0.42
CA GLY A 80 7.99 9.59 0.61
C GLY A 80 8.77 8.56 1.41
N ALA A 81 8.34 7.30 1.44
CA ALA A 81 9.09 6.20 2.03
C ALA A 81 10.37 5.87 1.25
N SER A 82 11.25 5.09 1.86
CA SER A 82 12.44 4.58 1.19
C SER A 82 12.83 3.20 1.70
N TYR A 83 13.34 2.37 0.79
CA TYR A 83 13.94 1.06 1.05
C TYR A 83 15.44 1.14 0.74
N LYS A 84 16.28 0.95 1.76
CA LYS A 84 17.77 1.01 1.64
C LYS A 84 18.27 2.24 0.87
N GLY A 85 17.69 3.40 1.17
CA GLY A 85 18.06 4.69 0.59
C GLY A 85 17.44 5.02 -0.79
N ARG A 86 16.72 4.09 -1.43
CA ARG A 86 15.95 4.35 -2.66
C ARG A 86 14.51 4.71 -2.31
N LYS A 87 13.95 5.73 -2.96
CA LYS A 87 12.55 6.14 -2.73
C LYS A 87 11.56 5.12 -3.30
N CYS A 88 10.47 4.88 -2.59
CA CYS A 88 9.32 4.16 -3.13
C CYS A 88 8.77 4.87 -4.37
N GLY A 89 8.22 4.11 -5.31
CA GLY A 89 7.91 4.55 -6.67
C GLY A 89 9.06 4.30 -7.66
N SER A 90 10.14 3.62 -7.24
CA SER A 90 11.30 3.33 -8.08
C SER A 90 11.68 1.84 -8.14
N PHE A 91 10.84 0.97 -7.60
CA PHE A 91 11.09 -0.48 -7.58
C PHE A 91 10.30 -1.20 -8.68
N GLY A 92 10.77 -2.40 -9.04
CA GLY A 92 10.17 -3.22 -10.08
C GLY A 92 10.28 -2.66 -11.49
N ASP A 93 9.53 -3.25 -12.42
CA ASP A 93 9.46 -2.83 -13.83
C ASP A 93 8.54 -1.62 -14.00
N ILE A 94 7.52 -1.54 -13.15
CA ILE A 94 6.53 -0.45 -13.10
C ILE A 94 6.21 -0.17 -11.63
N ALA A 95 6.14 1.11 -11.28
CA ALA A 95 5.60 1.52 -10.00
C ALA A 95 4.38 2.43 -10.18
N THR A 96 3.43 2.32 -9.27
CA THR A 96 2.21 3.14 -9.24
C THR A 96 2.10 3.89 -7.93
N THR A 97 1.53 5.09 -7.95
CA THR A 97 1.17 5.79 -6.72
C THR A 97 -0.15 6.53 -6.82
N SER A 98 -0.71 6.86 -5.67
CA SER A 98 -1.97 7.57 -5.53
C SER A 98 -1.75 8.95 -4.94
N PHE A 99 -2.42 9.94 -5.52
CA PHE A 99 -2.51 11.30 -4.98
C PHE A 99 -3.89 11.61 -4.38
N PHE A 100 -4.65 10.57 -4.01
CA PHE A 100 -5.90 10.76 -3.30
C PHE A 100 -5.67 11.63 -2.04
N PRO A 101 -6.61 12.50 -1.64
CA PRO A 101 -6.38 13.52 -0.59
C PRO A 101 -5.82 13.04 0.73
N SER A 102 -6.13 11.79 1.13
CA SER A 102 -5.63 11.20 2.39
C SER A 102 -4.24 10.58 2.30
N LYS A 103 -3.62 10.56 1.11
CA LYS A 103 -2.27 9.99 0.92
C LYS A 103 -1.18 10.93 1.44
N PRO A 104 0.03 10.42 1.76
CA PRO A 104 1.13 11.27 2.22
C PRO A 104 1.41 12.44 1.29
N LEU A 105 1.32 12.24 -0.03
CA LEU A 105 1.31 13.29 -1.04
C LEU A 105 -0.05 13.29 -1.73
N GLY A 106 -1.03 13.99 -1.17
CA GLY A 106 -2.40 14.05 -1.69
C GLY A 106 -2.72 15.35 -2.39
N CYS A 107 -3.41 15.30 -3.54
CA CYS A 107 -4.05 16.46 -4.17
C CYS A 107 -5.46 16.72 -3.59
N TYR A 108 -6.26 17.62 -4.19
CA TYR A 108 -7.60 17.95 -3.72
C TYR A 108 -8.71 17.25 -4.53
N GLY A 109 -8.43 16.06 -5.02
CA GLY A 109 -9.32 15.19 -5.77
C GLY A 109 -8.58 13.92 -6.15
N ASP A 110 -9.07 13.20 -7.18
CA ASP A 110 -8.39 12.02 -7.68
C ASP A 110 -7.13 12.36 -8.45
N GLY A 111 -6.08 11.56 -8.26
CA GLY A 111 -4.83 11.68 -8.95
C GLY A 111 -3.92 10.49 -8.68
N GLY A 112 -2.92 10.33 -9.51
CA GLY A 112 -1.91 9.29 -9.38
C GLY A 112 -0.82 9.44 -10.44
N ALA A 113 0.22 8.63 -10.32
CA ALA A 113 1.28 8.53 -11.30
C ALA A 113 1.71 7.08 -11.49
N VAL A 114 2.29 6.82 -12.63
CA VAL A 114 2.97 5.55 -12.96
C VAL A 114 4.41 5.90 -13.33
N PHE A 115 5.35 5.15 -12.78
CA PHE A 115 6.78 5.33 -12.99
C PHE A 115 7.36 4.07 -13.64
N THR A 116 8.31 4.23 -14.52
CA THR A 116 9.09 3.17 -15.14
C THR A 116 10.38 3.74 -15.72
N ASP A 117 11.44 2.94 -15.71
CA ASP A 117 12.71 3.25 -16.37
C ASP A 117 12.76 2.70 -17.82
N ASP A 118 11.71 2.00 -18.28
CA ASP A 118 11.56 1.47 -19.63
C ASP A 118 10.86 2.47 -20.55
N ASP A 119 11.55 2.96 -21.57
CA ASP A 119 11.03 3.95 -22.53
C ASP A 119 9.84 3.43 -23.34
N GLU A 120 9.80 2.12 -23.68
CA GLU A 120 8.70 1.53 -24.44
C GLU A 120 7.44 1.46 -23.57
N ILE A 121 7.58 1.02 -22.32
CA ILE A 121 6.47 1.04 -21.33
C ILE A 121 6.01 2.47 -21.11
N ALA A 122 6.92 3.43 -20.94
CA ALA A 122 6.57 4.84 -20.75
C ALA A 122 5.76 5.41 -21.93
N GLU A 123 6.12 5.05 -23.16
CA GLU A 123 5.39 5.48 -24.36
C GLU A 123 4.01 4.85 -24.45
N LEU A 124 3.89 3.55 -24.13
CA LEU A 124 2.61 2.85 -24.04
C LEU A 124 1.69 3.52 -23.00
N LEU A 125 2.19 3.80 -21.80
CA LEU A 125 1.43 4.45 -20.73
C LEU A 125 0.96 5.87 -21.14
N ARG A 126 1.82 6.66 -21.79
CA ARG A 126 1.46 7.98 -22.33
C ARG A 126 0.35 7.87 -23.37
N SER A 127 0.37 6.85 -24.19
CA SER A 127 -0.69 6.57 -25.15
C SER A 127 -1.99 6.14 -24.47
N TYR A 128 -1.94 5.15 -23.59
CA TYR A 128 -3.13 4.62 -22.91
C TYR A 128 -3.88 5.68 -22.11
N LYS A 129 -3.19 6.54 -21.35
CA LYS A 129 -3.84 7.60 -20.55
C LYS A 129 -4.55 8.68 -21.36
N VAL A 130 -4.31 8.74 -22.67
CA VAL A 130 -4.91 9.71 -23.60
C VAL A 130 -5.57 8.98 -24.77
N HIS A 131 -6.56 8.16 -24.47
CA HIS A 131 -7.43 7.46 -25.44
C HIS A 131 -6.69 6.55 -26.44
N GLY A 132 -5.50 6.03 -26.08
CA GLY A 132 -4.71 5.20 -26.99
C GLY A 132 -4.08 5.95 -28.16
N LYS A 133 -3.74 7.21 -27.93
CA LYS A 133 -3.19 8.12 -28.95
C LYS A 133 -1.88 7.61 -29.52
N GLY A 134 -1.77 7.65 -30.86
CA GLY A 134 -0.57 7.38 -31.62
C GLY A 134 0.17 8.66 -32.02
N PRO A 135 1.28 8.52 -32.79
CA PRO A 135 2.19 9.62 -33.11
C PRO A 135 1.66 10.60 -34.18
N LYS A 136 0.64 10.21 -34.98
CA LYS A 136 0.22 10.96 -36.19
C LYS A 136 -0.73 12.13 -35.92
N GLY A 137 -1.10 12.40 -34.66
CA GLY A 137 -1.90 13.58 -34.30
C GLY A 137 -3.08 13.32 -33.37
N LYS A 138 -3.99 14.32 -33.30
CA LYS A 138 -5.07 14.34 -32.28
C LYS A 138 -6.05 13.17 -32.38
N TYR A 139 -6.32 12.70 -33.59
CA TYR A 139 -7.33 11.67 -33.87
C TYR A 139 -6.72 10.33 -34.30
N ASP A 140 -5.40 10.18 -34.13
CA ASP A 140 -4.68 8.93 -34.38
C ASP A 140 -4.75 8.03 -33.13
N ASN A 141 -5.84 7.26 -33.02
CA ASN A 141 -6.01 6.31 -31.91
C ASN A 141 -5.60 4.92 -32.39
N VAL A 142 -4.42 4.47 -31.98
CA VAL A 142 -3.82 3.19 -32.44
C VAL A 142 -4.09 2.02 -31.49
N ARG A 143 -4.68 2.30 -30.33
CA ARG A 143 -5.10 1.28 -29.34
C ARG A 143 -6.28 1.77 -28.52
N ILE A 144 -6.94 0.84 -27.83
CA ILE A 144 -7.98 1.19 -26.84
C ILE A 144 -7.28 1.81 -25.64
N GLY A 145 -7.72 2.98 -25.19
CA GLY A 145 -7.14 3.70 -24.07
C GLY A 145 -8.19 4.31 -23.15
N LEU A 146 -7.73 5.09 -22.19
CA LEU A 146 -8.52 5.72 -21.13
C LEU A 146 -8.44 7.25 -21.22
N ASN A 147 -9.35 7.93 -20.58
CA ASN A 147 -9.19 9.33 -20.21
C ASN A 147 -8.64 9.37 -18.76
N SER A 148 -7.32 9.30 -18.63
CA SER A 148 -6.64 9.19 -17.32
C SER A 148 -5.48 10.19 -17.25
N ARG A 149 -5.80 11.47 -17.24
CA ARG A 149 -4.85 12.57 -17.11
C ARG A 149 -4.97 13.20 -15.73
N LEU A 150 -3.85 13.57 -15.14
CA LEU A 150 -3.86 14.42 -13.95
C LEU A 150 -4.26 15.83 -14.35
N ASP A 151 -5.27 16.38 -13.70
CA ASP A 151 -5.71 17.76 -13.94
C ASP A 151 -4.64 18.75 -13.50
N THR A 152 -4.43 19.81 -14.31
CA THR A 152 -3.41 20.83 -14.05
C THR A 152 -3.62 21.52 -12.70
N LEU A 153 -4.85 21.72 -12.26
CA LEU A 153 -5.16 22.27 -10.93
C LEU A 153 -4.66 21.34 -9.81
N GLN A 154 -4.85 20.04 -9.95
CA GLN A 154 -4.36 19.06 -8.98
C GLN A 154 -2.83 19.03 -8.96
N ALA A 155 -2.19 19.09 -10.12
CA ALA A 155 -0.73 19.19 -10.21
C ALA A 155 -0.21 20.48 -9.53
N GLY A 156 -0.93 21.60 -9.68
CA GLY A 156 -0.62 22.87 -9.02
C GLY A 156 -0.69 22.78 -7.49
N VAL A 157 -1.66 22.04 -6.95
CA VAL A 157 -1.78 21.77 -5.51
C VAL A 157 -0.62 20.91 -5.00
N MET A 158 -0.16 19.95 -5.79
CA MET A 158 0.90 19.02 -5.39
C MET A 158 2.28 19.68 -5.30
N LEU A 159 2.60 20.67 -6.12
CA LEU A 159 3.92 21.29 -6.13
C LEU A 159 4.36 21.84 -4.76
N PRO A 160 3.57 22.65 -4.05
CA PRO A 160 3.94 23.11 -2.71
C PRO A 160 3.97 21.98 -1.67
N LYS A 161 3.09 20.97 -1.79
CA LYS A 161 3.09 19.81 -0.89
C LYS A 161 4.34 18.93 -1.09
N LEU A 162 4.75 18.73 -2.32
CA LEU A 162 5.99 18.01 -2.63
C LEU A 162 7.22 18.68 -2.03
N ALA A 163 7.24 20.02 -2.00
CA ALA A 163 8.35 20.78 -1.43
C ALA A 163 8.53 20.56 0.09
N VAL A 164 7.49 20.16 0.81
CA VAL A 164 7.53 19.92 2.26
C VAL A 164 7.43 18.42 2.61
N LEU A 165 7.28 17.53 1.65
CA LEU A 165 7.03 16.11 1.86
C LEU A 165 8.08 15.44 2.76
N ASP A 166 9.37 15.66 2.52
CA ASP A 166 10.43 15.05 3.33
C ASP A 166 10.39 15.54 4.79
N GLN A 167 10.00 16.79 5.01
CA GLN A 167 9.78 17.32 6.36
C GLN A 167 8.56 16.66 7.03
N GLU A 168 7.45 16.49 6.30
CA GLU A 168 6.26 15.81 6.83
C GLU A 168 6.55 14.33 7.14
N ILE A 169 7.38 13.65 6.32
CA ILE A 169 7.82 12.29 6.62
C ILE A 169 8.63 12.23 7.92
N ALA A 170 9.54 13.18 8.15
CA ALA A 170 10.29 13.26 9.40
C ALA A 170 9.36 13.47 10.62
N MET A 171 8.39 14.37 10.51
CA MET A 171 7.38 14.59 11.58
C MET A 171 6.55 13.32 11.85
N ARG A 172 6.24 12.54 10.81
CA ARG A 172 5.53 11.25 10.96
C ARG A 172 6.38 10.23 11.73
N GLN A 173 7.71 10.20 11.53
CA GLN A 173 8.59 9.34 12.33
C GLN A 173 8.50 9.68 13.83
N GLU A 174 8.57 10.97 14.19
CA GLU A 174 8.49 11.42 15.60
C GLU A 174 7.17 11.00 16.26
N ILE A 175 6.04 11.12 15.53
CA ILE A 175 4.73 10.72 16.03
C ILE A 175 4.63 9.20 16.17
N ALA A 176 5.17 8.45 15.19
CA ALA A 176 5.18 6.99 15.22
C ALA A 176 6.06 6.46 16.37
N GLU A 177 7.23 7.04 16.59
CA GLU A 177 8.13 6.69 17.70
C GLU A 177 7.43 6.85 19.05
N ARG A 178 6.70 7.95 19.24
CA ARG A 178 5.97 8.19 20.48
C ARG A 178 4.83 7.19 20.71
N TYR A 179 4.10 6.78 19.67
CA TYR A 179 3.12 5.71 19.78
C TYR A 179 3.81 4.37 20.05
N HIS A 180 4.93 4.11 19.39
CA HIS A 180 5.72 2.90 19.63
C HIS A 180 6.14 2.79 21.10
N ASP A 181 6.71 3.83 21.68
CA ASP A 181 7.13 3.86 23.10
C ASP A 181 5.95 3.62 24.04
N ALA A 182 4.80 4.21 23.76
CA ALA A 182 3.63 4.10 24.62
C ALA A 182 3.01 2.69 24.63
N PHE A 183 3.05 1.99 23.48
CA PHE A 183 2.36 0.72 23.29
C PHE A 183 3.29 -0.50 23.24
N ALA A 184 4.61 -0.32 23.28
CA ALA A 184 5.59 -1.40 23.28
C ALA A 184 5.31 -2.42 24.38
N GLY A 185 5.32 -3.70 24.01
CA GLY A 185 5.05 -4.83 24.92
C GLY A 185 3.59 -4.99 25.38
N LYS A 186 2.67 -4.15 24.87
CA LYS A 186 1.25 -4.19 25.20
C LYS A 186 0.37 -4.55 23.99
N LEU A 187 0.75 -4.08 22.81
CA LEU A 187 0.11 -4.37 21.53
C LEU A 187 1.15 -4.86 20.54
N GLN A 188 0.73 -5.53 19.49
CA GLN A 188 1.60 -5.80 18.36
C GLN A 188 1.67 -4.55 17.50
N LEU A 189 2.87 -4.02 17.36
CA LEU A 189 3.17 -2.80 16.61
C LEU A 189 3.68 -3.11 15.21
N PRO A 190 3.52 -2.20 14.24
CA PRO A 190 4.07 -2.40 12.90
C PRO A 190 5.60 -2.43 12.97
N VAL A 191 6.20 -3.47 12.41
CA VAL A 191 7.65 -3.58 12.26
C VAL A 191 8.06 -2.97 10.93
N ILE A 192 8.99 -2.03 10.99
CA ILE A 192 9.56 -1.44 9.78
C ILE A 192 10.73 -2.29 9.32
N THR A 193 10.76 -2.66 8.05
CA THR A 193 11.82 -3.44 7.44
C THR A 193 13.17 -2.75 7.62
N ASP A 194 14.22 -3.51 7.95
CA ASP A 194 15.56 -2.98 8.19
C ASP A 194 16.09 -2.13 7.03
N GLY A 195 16.63 -0.96 7.36
CA GLY A 195 17.14 0.00 6.39
C GLY A 195 16.05 0.80 5.67
N CYS A 196 14.79 0.66 6.09
CA CYS A 196 13.65 1.39 5.52
C CYS A 196 13.27 2.61 6.35
N VAL A 197 12.67 3.58 5.67
CA VAL A 197 11.93 4.69 6.26
C VAL A 197 10.49 4.58 5.78
N SER A 198 9.56 4.33 6.69
CA SER A 198 8.12 4.26 6.37
C SER A 198 7.55 5.66 6.12
N ALA A 199 6.63 5.78 5.17
CA ALA A 199 5.83 7.00 5.03
C ALA A 199 4.76 7.12 6.11
N TYR A 200 4.47 6.03 6.84
CA TYR A 200 3.38 5.96 7.81
C TYR A 200 2.12 6.64 7.28
N ALA A 201 1.62 6.16 6.14
CA ALA A 201 0.35 6.64 5.59
C ALA A 201 -0.79 6.48 6.61
N GLN A 202 -0.74 5.39 7.38
CA GLN A 202 -1.55 5.11 8.57
C GLN A 202 -0.66 4.50 9.66
N TYR A 203 -1.06 4.63 10.91
CA TYR A 203 -0.45 3.91 12.03
C TYR A 203 -1.47 2.91 12.58
N CYS A 204 -1.25 1.63 12.27
CA CYS A 204 -2.11 0.52 12.68
C CYS A 204 -1.38 -0.40 13.63
N MET A 205 -2.11 -0.91 14.61
CA MET A 205 -1.64 -1.87 15.61
C MET A 205 -2.60 -3.06 15.64
N LEU A 206 -2.15 -4.19 16.19
CA LEU A 206 -3.03 -5.33 16.40
C LEU A 206 -3.35 -5.49 17.89
N ALA A 207 -4.63 -5.61 18.18
CA ALA A 207 -5.12 -6.13 19.43
C ALA A 207 -4.85 -7.65 19.51
N LYS A 208 -4.90 -8.23 20.71
CA LYS A 208 -4.71 -9.67 20.90
C LYS A 208 -5.79 -10.51 20.22
N ASP A 209 -7.01 -9.96 20.12
CA ASP A 209 -8.18 -10.59 19.53
C ASP A 209 -9.21 -9.52 19.10
N GLU A 210 -10.26 -9.97 18.41
CA GLU A 210 -11.33 -9.12 17.93
C GLU A 210 -12.13 -8.43 19.05
N ALA A 211 -12.28 -9.10 20.20
CA ALA A 211 -13.00 -8.53 21.33
C ALA A 211 -12.25 -7.35 21.94
N GLN A 212 -10.93 -7.47 22.13
CA GLN A 212 -10.11 -6.37 22.61
C GLN A 212 -10.10 -5.23 21.60
N ARG A 213 -9.97 -5.53 20.28
CA ARG A 213 -10.08 -4.50 19.24
C ARG A 213 -11.38 -3.73 19.36
N GLN A 214 -12.52 -4.43 19.53
CA GLN A 214 -13.83 -3.79 19.64
C GLN A 214 -13.92 -2.88 20.89
N ASN A 215 -13.42 -3.34 22.03
CA ASN A 215 -13.39 -2.51 23.25
C ASN A 215 -12.59 -1.21 23.03
N ILE A 216 -11.41 -1.31 22.42
CA ILE A 216 -10.59 -0.14 22.07
C ILE A 216 -11.35 0.82 21.13
N LEU A 217 -11.99 0.30 20.09
CA LEU A 217 -12.75 1.11 19.14
C LEU A 217 -13.94 1.82 19.83
N ASP A 218 -14.65 1.13 20.71
CA ASP A 218 -15.78 1.69 21.45
C ASP A 218 -15.32 2.79 22.44
N ALA A 219 -14.21 2.58 23.14
CA ALA A 219 -13.63 3.59 24.03
C ALA A 219 -13.15 4.82 23.25
N MET A 220 -12.49 4.64 22.10
CA MET A 220 -12.09 5.74 21.24
C MET A 220 -13.31 6.52 20.73
N ALA A 221 -14.36 5.83 20.30
CA ALA A 221 -15.61 6.45 19.87
C ALA A 221 -16.28 7.25 21.00
N ALA A 222 -16.32 6.70 22.23
CA ALA A 222 -16.86 7.39 23.40
C ALA A 222 -16.06 8.66 23.77
N ALA A 223 -14.75 8.65 23.49
CA ALA A 223 -13.87 9.80 23.68
C ALA A 223 -13.87 10.78 22.47
N ASN A 224 -14.70 10.56 21.44
CA ASN A 224 -14.71 11.28 20.18
C ASN A 224 -13.35 11.26 19.43
N ILE A 225 -12.59 10.18 19.58
CA ILE A 225 -11.34 9.95 18.88
C ILE A 225 -11.65 9.09 17.64
N PRO A 226 -11.39 9.57 16.39
CA PRO A 226 -11.65 8.79 15.19
C PRO A 226 -10.69 7.59 15.09
N SER A 227 -11.21 6.44 14.70
CA SER A 227 -10.44 5.24 14.42
C SER A 227 -11.01 4.54 13.19
N LEU A 228 -10.14 3.84 12.45
CA LEU A 228 -10.51 3.09 11.25
C LEU A 228 -9.79 1.75 11.22
N ILE A 229 -10.40 0.77 10.56
CA ILE A 229 -9.79 -0.54 10.33
C ILE A 229 -9.23 -0.58 8.89
N TYR A 230 -7.95 -0.89 8.74
CA TYR A 230 -7.25 -0.92 7.44
C TYR A 230 -6.64 -2.31 7.16
N TYR A 231 -7.39 -3.34 6.66
CA TYR A 231 -8.80 -3.32 6.27
C TYR A 231 -9.55 -4.44 7.01
N PRO A 232 -10.88 -4.39 7.13
CA PRO A 232 -11.64 -5.36 7.92
C PRO A 232 -11.75 -6.73 7.25
N THR A 233 -11.50 -6.81 5.95
CA THR A 233 -11.68 -8.02 5.15
C THR A 233 -10.51 -8.15 4.16
N PRO A 234 -9.82 -9.30 4.14
CA PRO A 234 -8.79 -9.57 3.12
C PRO A 234 -9.39 -9.63 1.71
N LEU A 235 -8.63 -9.20 0.69
CA LEU A 235 -9.12 -9.11 -0.69
C LEU A 235 -9.69 -10.45 -1.22
N HIS A 236 -9.02 -11.57 -0.94
CA HIS A 236 -9.38 -12.88 -1.48
C HIS A 236 -10.74 -13.42 -1.00
N VAL A 237 -11.29 -12.87 0.08
CA VAL A 237 -12.62 -13.25 0.60
C VAL A 237 -13.73 -12.26 0.25
N LEU A 238 -13.42 -11.21 -0.50
CA LEU A 238 -14.43 -10.28 -1.00
C LEU A 238 -15.22 -10.91 -2.17
N ASP A 239 -16.49 -10.61 -2.28
CA ASP A 239 -17.39 -11.11 -3.34
C ASP A 239 -16.82 -10.88 -4.74
N ALA A 240 -16.14 -9.77 -4.97
CA ALA A 240 -15.50 -9.45 -6.24
C ALA A 240 -14.39 -10.43 -6.64
N PHE A 241 -13.80 -11.14 -5.68
CA PHE A 241 -12.73 -12.11 -5.89
C PHE A 241 -13.22 -13.56 -5.78
N ALA A 242 -14.48 -13.81 -5.42
CA ALA A 242 -15.06 -15.15 -5.31
C ALA A 242 -14.86 -16.06 -6.52
N PRO A 243 -14.78 -15.57 -7.78
CA PRO A 243 -14.49 -16.41 -8.94
C PRO A 243 -13.04 -16.89 -9.05
N TYR A 244 -12.11 -16.35 -8.24
CA TYR A 244 -10.70 -16.70 -8.30
C TYR A 244 -10.35 -17.76 -7.24
N PRO A 245 -9.36 -18.62 -7.49
CA PRO A 245 -8.84 -19.53 -6.48
C PRO A 245 -8.36 -18.73 -5.25
N ALA A 246 -8.66 -19.24 -4.08
CA ALA A 246 -8.16 -18.66 -2.84
C ALA A 246 -7.62 -19.78 -1.95
N GLU A 247 -6.40 -19.61 -1.49
CA GLU A 247 -5.81 -20.41 -0.42
C GLU A 247 -6.13 -19.78 0.95
N GLU A 248 -5.91 -20.53 2.02
CA GLU A 248 -5.97 -19.96 3.37
C GLU A 248 -4.76 -19.05 3.58
N LEU A 249 -5.02 -17.79 3.91
CA LEU A 249 -4.01 -16.77 4.21
C LEU A 249 -4.12 -16.37 5.69
N PRO A 250 -3.55 -17.17 6.61
CA PRO A 250 -3.80 -17.04 8.05
C PRO A 250 -3.31 -15.71 8.63
N ASN A 251 -2.19 -15.16 8.15
CA ASN A 251 -1.68 -13.88 8.62
C ASN A 251 -2.57 -12.72 8.17
N ALA A 252 -2.99 -12.70 6.90
CA ALA A 252 -3.93 -11.69 6.39
C ALA A 252 -5.29 -11.77 7.11
N ALA A 253 -5.79 -12.98 7.40
CA ALA A 253 -7.02 -13.19 8.15
C ALA A 253 -6.90 -12.71 9.61
N HIS A 254 -5.78 -13.00 10.27
CA HIS A 254 -5.50 -12.53 11.63
C HIS A 254 -5.40 -11.01 11.66
N TYR A 255 -4.61 -10.43 10.75
CA TYR A 255 -4.48 -8.99 10.63
C TYR A 255 -5.85 -8.31 10.49
N ALA A 256 -6.68 -8.76 9.57
CA ALA A 256 -8.00 -8.18 9.32
C ALA A 256 -8.91 -8.21 10.57
N ARG A 257 -8.84 -9.26 11.39
CA ARG A 257 -9.62 -9.36 12.62
C ARG A 257 -9.14 -8.50 13.76
N CYS A 258 -7.82 -8.24 13.84
CA CYS A 258 -7.21 -7.64 15.03
C CYS A 258 -6.73 -6.20 14.81
N ASN A 259 -6.58 -5.72 13.55
CA ASN A 259 -6.04 -4.39 13.30
C ASN A 259 -7.00 -3.26 13.64
N PHE A 260 -6.43 -2.16 14.09
CA PHE A 260 -7.09 -0.87 14.23
C PHE A 260 -6.06 0.25 14.01
N GLY A 261 -6.51 1.32 13.38
CA GLY A 261 -5.73 2.53 13.14
C GLY A 261 -6.09 3.63 14.10
N VAL A 262 -5.10 4.33 14.59
CA VAL A 262 -5.26 5.53 15.43
C VAL A 262 -5.06 6.80 14.61
N PRO A 263 -5.55 7.98 15.08
CA PRO A 263 -5.29 9.26 14.42
C PRO A 263 -3.80 9.46 14.15
N PHE A 264 -3.48 9.76 12.90
CA PHE A 264 -2.10 9.90 12.48
C PHE A 264 -1.98 10.97 11.39
N SER A 265 -1.20 12.01 11.67
CA SER A 265 -0.93 13.13 10.76
C SER A 265 0.38 13.79 11.17
N PRO A 266 1.19 14.34 10.25
CA PRO A 266 2.39 15.10 10.61
C PRO A 266 2.09 16.30 11.51
N TYR A 267 0.83 16.75 11.54
CA TYR A 267 0.38 17.91 12.32
C TYR A 267 -0.42 17.52 13.58
N LEU A 268 -0.41 16.23 13.97
CA LEU A 268 -1.07 15.79 15.19
C LEU A 268 -0.38 16.42 16.41
N THR A 269 -1.18 17.09 17.25
CA THR A 269 -0.65 17.73 18.45
C THR A 269 -0.25 16.70 19.51
N ARG A 270 0.63 17.09 20.42
CA ARG A 270 1.00 16.22 21.55
C ARG A 270 -0.19 15.94 22.47
N GLU A 271 -1.07 16.92 22.66
CA GLU A 271 -2.28 16.79 23.49
C GLU A 271 -3.25 15.76 22.89
N ASP A 272 -3.50 15.83 21.57
CA ASP A 272 -4.33 14.85 20.88
C ASP A 272 -3.71 13.46 20.94
N GLN A 273 -2.40 13.36 20.74
CA GLN A 273 -1.69 12.09 20.84
C GLN A 273 -1.74 11.51 22.27
N ASP A 274 -1.63 12.36 23.32
CA ASP A 274 -1.81 11.96 24.70
C ASP A 274 -3.21 11.41 24.99
N ALA A 275 -4.22 12.04 24.41
CA ALA A 275 -5.60 11.57 24.54
C ALA A 275 -5.76 10.17 23.92
N VAL A 276 -5.24 9.97 22.70
CA VAL A 276 -5.25 8.65 22.03
C VAL A 276 -4.53 7.60 22.88
N ILE A 277 -3.31 7.90 23.33
CA ILE A 277 -2.48 6.95 24.11
C ILE A 277 -3.22 6.56 25.39
N ARG A 278 -3.74 7.52 26.14
CA ARG A 278 -4.46 7.27 27.39
C ARG A 278 -5.68 6.38 27.15
N THR A 279 -6.53 6.75 26.19
CA THR A 279 -7.77 6.01 25.87
C THR A 279 -7.48 4.57 25.47
N VAL A 280 -6.46 4.32 24.64
CA VAL A 280 -6.10 2.96 24.23
C VAL A 280 -5.52 2.17 25.42
N LEU A 281 -4.67 2.78 26.25
CA LEU A 281 -4.05 2.10 27.40
C LEU A 281 -5.06 1.69 28.49
N GLU A 282 -6.16 2.41 28.62
CA GLU A 282 -7.23 2.07 29.58
C GLU A 282 -7.98 0.77 29.22
N GLU A 283 -7.87 0.30 27.95
CA GLU A 283 -8.52 -0.92 27.44
C GLU A 283 -7.55 -2.11 27.31
N LEU A 284 -6.32 -2.00 27.75
CA LEU A 284 -5.31 -3.07 27.72
C LEU A 284 -5.15 -3.77 29.05
#